data_0271b22650887b23954dae8c68338e99
#
_entry.id   0271b22650887b23954dae8c68338e99
#
_cell.length_a   1.000
_cell.length_b   1.000
_cell.length_c   1.000
_cell.angle_alpha   90.00
_cell.angle_beta   90.00
_cell.angle_gamma   90.00
#
_symmetry.space_group_name_H-M   'P 1'
#
loop_
_entity.id
_entity.type
_entity.pdbx_description
1 polymer ?
#
loop_
_entity_poly.entity_id
_entity_poly.type
_entity_poly.pdbx_seq_one_letter_code
_entity_poly.pdbx_strand_id
1 'polypeptide(L)'
;MKEKLKIIPLGGLDEIGKNMTVVEYGQDIFVIDCGMAFPDNDLLGVDLVIPDVTYLRRHKNKVRGIVITHGHEDHIGGIPYLMKEIDAPLYATKLTLGLIKNKLKEHGLSNQVKMMEVKPGDTIKAGCMSVEFIRVNHSIPDACALAIHTPAGVIVQTG
;
A
#
# COMPACT_ATOMS: atom_id res chain seq x y z
N MET A 1 -21.98 19.13 3.98
CA MET A 1 -21.93 18.31 2.72
C MET A 1 -21.67 16.88 3.15
N LYS A 2 -22.35 15.90 2.52
CA LYS A 2 -22.12 14.47 2.80
C LYS A 2 -20.73 14.09 2.30
N GLU A 3 -19.89 13.51 3.16
CA GLU A 3 -18.55 13.06 2.76
C GLU A 3 -18.66 11.97 1.69
N LYS A 4 -17.71 11.96 0.76
CA LYS A 4 -17.68 11.01 -0.35
C LYS A 4 -16.57 9.99 -0.12
N LEU A 5 -16.88 8.72 -0.37
CA LEU A 5 -15.88 7.68 -0.53
C LEU A 5 -15.22 7.85 -1.90
N LYS A 6 -13.89 7.85 -1.93
CA LYS A 6 -13.09 7.88 -3.16
C LYS A 6 -12.19 6.66 -3.20
N ILE A 7 -12.14 6.02 -4.35
CA ILE A 7 -11.18 4.96 -4.67
C ILE A 7 -10.36 5.51 -5.84
N ILE A 8 -9.06 5.68 -5.62
CA ILE A 8 -8.17 6.38 -6.55
C ILE A 8 -6.99 5.44 -6.86
N PRO A 9 -7.01 4.74 -8.00
CA PRO A 9 -5.83 4.00 -8.45
C PRO A 9 -4.73 5.00 -8.84
N LEU A 10 -3.53 4.80 -8.32
CA LEU A 10 -2.33 5.56 -8.68
C LEU A 10 -1.41 4.78 -9.62
N GLY A 11 -1.66 3.49 -9.78
CA GLY A 11 -1.01 2.59 -10.72
C GLY A 11 -1.72 1.24 -10.77
N GLY A 12 -1.35 0.38 -11.71
CA GLY A 12 -1.92 -0.95 -11.87
C GLY A 12 -3.21 -1.04 -12.69
N LEU A 13 -3.64 0.06 -13.35
CA LEU A 13 -4.76 0.02 -14.30
C LEU A 13 -4.25 -0.03 -15.73
N ASP A 14 -4.76 -0.99 -16.50
CA ASP A 14 -4.37 -1.24 -17.91
C ASP A 14 -2.85 -1.48 -18.09
N GLU A 15 -2.16 -1.89 -17.02
CA GLU A 15 -0.73 -2.16 -16.98
C GLU A 15 -0.40 -3.28 -15.99
N ILE A 16 0.76 -3.90 -16.14
CA ILE A 16 1.30 -4.89 -15.19
C ILE A 16 2.30 -4.18 -14.27
N GLY A 17 2.11 -4.34 -12.97
CA GLY A 17 2.97 -3.73 -11.97
C GLY A 17 2.47 -2.40 -11.43
N LYS A 18 3.25 -1.75 -10.60
CA LYS A 18 2.94 -0.47 -9.94
C LYS A 18 1.61 -0.45 -9.18
N ASN A 19 1.18 -1.60 -8.67
CA ASN A 19 -0.10 -1.69 -7.97
C ASN A 19 -0.13 -0.72 -6.78
N MET A 20 -1.03 0.23 -6.82
CA MET A 20 -1.23 1.20 -5.75
C MET A 20 -2.62 1.82 -5.83
N THR A 21 -3.38 1.70 -4.76
CA THR A 21 -4.73 2.25 -4.67
C THR A 21 -4.90 3.06 -3.39
N VAL A 22 -5.51 4.22 -3.50
CA VAL A 22 -5.89 5.09 -2.38
C VAL A 22 -7.37 4.93 -2.11
N VAL A 23 -7.71 4.69 -0.84
CA VAL A 23 -9.08 4.75 -0.33
C VAL A 23 -9.19 5.96 0.59
N GLU A 24 -10.00 6.94 0.21
CA GLU A 24 -10.23 8.16 1.00
C GLU A 24 -11.69 8.29 1.40
N TYR A 25 -11.90 8.56 2.68
CA TYR A 25 -13.20 8.98 3.20
C TYR A 25 -13.01 10.15 4.18
N GLY A 26 -13.53 11.30 3.83
CA GLY A 26 -13.40 12.53 4.64
C GLY A 26 -11.96 12.97 4.84
N GLN A 27 -11.47 12.87 6.08
CA GLN A 27 -10.11 13.25 6.46
C GLN A 27 -9.18 12.03 6.65
N ASP A 28 -9.60 10.85 6.24
CA ASP A 28 -8.84 9.63 6.43
C ASP A 28 -8.53 8.96 5.10
N ILE A 29 -7.28 8.54 4.94
CA ILE A 29 -6.75 7.85 3.77
C ILE A 29 -6.05 6.57 4.21
N PHE A 30 -6.38 5.44 3.57
CA PHE A 30 -5.53 4.27 3.51
C PHE A 30 -4.93 4.13 2.11
N VAL A 31 -3.67 3.73 2.08
CA VAL A 31 -2.96 3.35 0.84
C VAL A 31 -2.88 1.83 0.81
N ILE A 32 -3.29 1.22 -0.29
CA ILE A 32 -3.22 -0.22 -0.52
C ILE A 32 -2.09 -0.46 -1.50
N ASP A 33 -1.07 -1.19 -1.05
CA ASP A 33 0.13 -1.53 -1.78
C ASP A 33 0.92 -0.29 -2.27
N CYS A 34 2.14 -0.49 -2.70
CA CYS A 34 2.96 0.48 -3.41
C CYS A 34 4.02 -0.29 -4.21
N GLY A 35 3.62 -0.76 -5.35
CA GLY A 35 4.43 -1.60 -6.21
C GLY A 35 5.38 -0.82 -7.10
N MET A 36 6.17 -1.57 -7.85
CA MET A 36 6.97 -1.06 -8.94
C MET A 36 6.66 -1.84 -10.23
N ALA A 37 7.11 -1.31 -11.36
CA ALA A 37 7.21 -2.01 -12.63
C ALA A 37 8.63 -1.88 -13.17
N PHE A 38 9.03 -2.83 -13.99
CA PHE A 38 10.23 -2.70 -14.80
C PHE A 38 9.93 -1.79 -16.00
N PRO A 39 10.90 -0.95 -16.41
CA PRO A 39 10.71 -0.07 -17.55
C PRO A 39 10.60 -0.91 -18.85
N ASP A 40 9.83 -0.38 -19.80
CA ASP A 40 9.82 -0.89 -21.15
C ASP A 40 11.17 -0.63 -21.86
N ASN A 41 11.44 -1.39 -22.91
CA ASN A 41 12.71 -1.30 -23.66
C ASN A 41 13.03 0.08 -24.23
N ASP A 42 12.02 0.94 -24.37
CA ASP A 42 12.15 2.29 -24.89
C ASP A 42 12.61 3.31 -23.82
N LEU A 43 12.59 2.92 -22.54
CA LEU A 43 13.00 3.78 -21.42
C LEU A 43 14.46 3.56 -21.06
N LEU A 44 15.36 3.93 -21.96
CA LEU A 44 16.80 3.77 -21.77
C LEU A 44 17.30 4.54 -20.55
N GLY A 45 18.06 3.85 -19.66
CA GLY A 45 18.63 4.46 -18.45
C GLY A 45 17.65 4.59 -17.27
N VAL A 46 16.45 4.02 -17.38
CA VAL A 46 15.50 3.90 -16.28
C VAL A 46 15.61 2.51 -15.67
N ASP A 47 15.85 2.42 -14.36
CA ASP A 47 16.01 1.14 -13.67
C ASP A 47 14.67 0.56 -13.19
N LEU A 48 13.73 1.43 -12.79
CA LEU A 48 12.41 1.04 -12.31
C LEU A 48 11.39 2.18 -12.47
N VAL A 49 10.12 1.82 -12.50
CA VAL A 49 9.00 2.77 -12.56
C VAL A 49 8.12 2.59 -11.33
N ILE A 50 7.77 3.69 -10.67
CA ILE A 50 6.92 3.72 -9.47
C ILE A 50 5.66 4.55 -9.72
N PRO A 51 4.59 4.36 -8.93
CA PRO A 51 3.40 5.22 -9.00
C PRO A 51 3.72 6.69 -8.70
N ASP A 52 2.97 7.60 -9.30
CA ASP A 52 3.01 9.02 -8.93
C ASP A 52 2.28 9.24 -7.59
N VAL A 53 3.04 9.61 -6.57
CA VAL A 53 2.53 9.84 -5.22
C VAL A 53 2.17 11.31 -4.94
N THR A 54 2.08 12.15 -5.97
CA THR A 54 1.74 13.58 -5.81
C THR A 54 0.42 13.80 -5.07
N TYR A 55 -0.58 12.95 -5.31
CA TYR A 55 -1.83 13.01 -4.56
C TYR A 55 -1.61 12.84 -3.06
N LEU A 56 -0.85 11.83 -2.65
CA LEU A 56 -0.56 11.56 -1.24
C LEU A 56 0.30 12.66 -0.62
N ARG A 57 1.27 13.18 -1.35
CA ARG A 57 2.11 14.30 -0.90
C ARG A 57 1.28 15.52 -0.55
N ARG A 58 0.24 15.83 -1.33
CA ARG A 58 -0.70 16.95 -1.07
C ARG A 58 -1.63 16.68 0.10
N HIS A 59 -1.86 15.42 0.46
CA HIS A 59 -2.80 14.98 1.49
C HIS A 59 -2.13 14.19 2.62
N LYS A 60 -0.81 14.35 2.83
CA LYS A 60 -0.02 13.53 3.76
C LYS A 60 -0.60 13.49 5.18
N ASN A 61 -1.19 14.58 5.65
CA ASN A 61 -1.79 14.66 6.99
C ASN A 61 -3.05 13.79 7.16
N LYS A 62 -3.64 13.32 6.05
CA LYS A 62 -4.79 12.43 6.05
C LYS A 62 -4.40 10.95 6.00
N VAL A 63 -3.16 10.61 5.65
CA VAL A 63 -2.73 9.22 5.50
C VAL A 63 -2.65 8.57 6.88
N ARG A 64 -3.51 7.58 7.12
CA ARG A 64 -3.62 6.85 8.39
C ARG A 64 -2.80 5.58 8.42
N GLY A 65 -2.53 5.02 7.26
CA GLY A 65 -1.74 3.80 7.15
C GLY A 65 -1.56 3.35 5.71
N ILE A 66 -0.53 2.53 5.53
CA ILE A 66 -0.25 1.81 4.30
C ILE A 66 -0.48 0.34 4.62
N VAL A 67 -1.35 -0.33 3.87
CA VAL A 67 -1.72 -1.72 4.06
C VAL A 67 -1.26 -2.53 2.87
N ILE A 68 -0.54 -3.62 3.11
CA ILE A 68 0.08 -4.41 2.04
C ILE A 68 -0.62 -5.77 1.95
N THR A 69 -1.02 -6.12 0.75
CA THR A 69 -1.68 -7.39 0.46
C THR A 69 -0.71 -8.57 0.51
N HIS A 70 0.45 -8.46 -0.11
CA HIS A 70 1.47 -9.50 -0.16
C HIS A 70 2.84 -8.96 -0.63
N GLY A 71 3.86 -9.82 -0.66
CA GLY A 71 5.26 -9.42 -0.82
C GLY A 71 5.83 -9.47 -2.23
N HIS A 72 5.04 -9.47 -3.31
CA HIS A 72 5.57 -9.37 -4.67
C HIS A 72 6.04 -7.94 -4.98
N GLU A 73 7.01 -7.82 -5.89
CA GLU A 73 7.65 -6.54 -6.22
C GLU A 73 6.69 -5.50 -6.78
N ASP A 74 5.73 -5.93 -7.56
CA ASP A 74 4.68 -5.09 -8.12
C ASP A 74 3.65 -4.60 -7.09
N HIS A 75 3.80 -5.04 -5.81
CA HIS A 75 3.02 -4.58 -4.66
C HIS A 75 3.85 -3.89 -3.58
N ILE A 76 5.17 -4.18 -3.47
CA ILE A 76 6.02 -3.59 -2.41
C ILE A 76 7.25 -2.83 -2.95
N GLY A 77 7.57 -2.94 -4.23
CA GLY A 77 8.82 -2.39 -4.79
C GLY A 77 8.93 -0.87 -4.69
N GLY A 78 7.82 -0.15 -4.66
CA GLY A 78 7.76 1.31 -4.52
C GLY A 78 7.83 1.81 -3.06
N ILE A 79 7.70 0.92 -2.07
CA ILE A 79 7.64 1.28 -0.63
C ILE A 79 8.81 2.17 -0.18
N PRO A 80 10.09 1.90 -0.51
CA PRO A 80 11.18 2.75 -0.05
C PRO A 80 11.09 4.20 -0.54
N TYR A 81 10.51 4.40 -1.72
CA TYR A 81 10.32 5.73 -2.31
C TYR A 81 9.13 6.44 -1.66
N LEU A 82 8.02 5.73 -1.46
CA LEU A 82 6.84 6.26 -0.77
C LEU A 82 7.18 6.71 0.65
N MET A 83 7.94 5.90 1.41
CA MET A 83 8.28 6.18 2.80
C MET A 83 9.24 7.37 3.01
N LYS A 84 9.88 7.86 1.96
CA LYS A 84 10.62 9.13 1.98
C LYS A 84 9.71 10.36 1.96
N GLU A 85 8.49 10.20 1.47
CA GLU A 85 7.52 11.29 1.27
C GLU A 85 6.39 11.28 2.29
N ILE A 86 6.03 10.10 2.80
CA ILE A 86 4.85 9.86 3.64
C ILE A 86 5.29 9.19 4.94
N ASP A 87 5.02 9.85 6.05
CA ASP A 87 5.20 9.31 7.40
C ASP A 87 3.88 8.71 7.90
N ALA A 88 3.71 7.41 7.70
CA ALA A 88 2.53 6.67 8.13
C ALA A 88 2.91 5.23 8.53
N PRO A 89 2.18 4.58 9.44
CA PRO A 89 2.44 3.19 9.79
C PRO A 89 2.15 2.26 8.60
N LEU A 90 3.01 1.25 8.43
CA LEU A 90 2.90 0.23 7.40
C LEU A 90 2.48 -1.09 8.04
N TYR A 91 1.39 -1.67 7.55
CA TYR A 91 0.81 -2.91 8.05
C TYR A 91 0.95 -4.01 7.02
N ALA A 92 1.54 -5.13 7.41
CA ALA A 92 1.68 -6.30 6.55
C ALA A 92 1.89 -7.58 7.37
N THR A 93 1.77 -8.73 6.73
CA THR A 93 2.09 -10.01 7.35
C THR A 93 3.60 -10.15 7.59
N LYS A 94 3.98 -11.07 8.46
CA LYS A 94 5.37 -11.26 8.92
C LYS A 94 6.37 -11.44 7.78
N LEU A 95 6.06 -12.31 6.81
CA LEU A 95 6.92 -12.54 5.65
C LEU A 95 7.08 -11.27 4.81
N THR A 96 5.97 -10.62 4.50
CA THR A 96 5.95 -9.38 3.71
C THR A 96 6.75 -8.27 4.39
N LEU A 97 6.61 -8.12 5.72
CA LEU A 97 7.43 -7.17 6.50
C LEU A 97 8.93 -7.50 6.43
N GLY A 98 9.28 -8.79 6.44
CA GLY A 98 10.67 -9.23 6.29
C GLY A 98 11.28 -8.78 4.94
N LEU A 99 10.52 -8.93 3.86
CA LEU A 99 10.93 -8.49 2.52
C LEU A 99 11.06 -6.97 2.46
N ILE A 100 10.07 -6.24 2.96
CA ILE A 100 10.07 -4.76 3.01
C ILE A 100 11.24 -4.25 3.84
N LYS A 101 11.54 -4.88 4.99
CA LYS A 101 12.67 -4.50 5.85
C LYS A 101 14.01 -4.56 5.12
N ASN A 102 14.24 -5.57 4.29
CA ASN A 102 15.45 -5.66 3.48
C ASN A 102 15.53 -4.50 2.49
N LYS A 103 14.44 -4.19 1.78
CA LYS A 103 14.37 -3.05 0.87
C LYS A 103 14.63 -1.72 1.56
N LEU A 104 14.00 -1.50 2.70
CA LEU A 104 14.22 -0.27 3.50
C LEU A 104 15.68 -0.15 3.96
N LYS A 105 16.33 -1.27 4.29
CA LYS A 105 17.76 -1.30 4.64
C LYS A 105 18.65 -0.86 3.48
N GLU A 106 18.40 -1.34 2.28
CA GLU A 106 19.13 -0.96 1.05
C GLU A 106 19.01 0.53 0.75
N HIS A 107 17.88 1.14 1.12
CA HIS A 107 17.61 2.57 0.94
C HIS A 107 17.96 3.44 2.16
N GLY A 108 18.59 2.88 3.21
CA GLY A 108 18.98 3.63 4.42
C GLY A 108 17.82 4.04 5.34
N LEU A 109 16.66 3.36 5.23
CA LEU A 109 15.43 3.70 5.96
C LEU A 109 15.09 2.72 7.10
N SER A 110 16.03 1.86 7.51
CA SER A 110 15.79 0.72 8.41
C SER A 110 15.05 1.05 9.72
N ASN A 111 15.25 2.25 10.27
CA ASN A 111 14.69 2.65 11.56
C ASN A 111 13.73 3.84 11.45
N GLN A 112 13.37 4.22 10.24
CA GLN A 112 12.53 5.41 10.00
C GLN A 112 11.07 5.07 9.76
N VAL A 113 10.77 3.79 9.45
CA VAL A 113 9.43 3.34 9.09
C VAL A 113 8.82 2.55 10.25
N LYS A 114 7.65 2.97 10.71
CA LYS A 114 6.87 2.24 11.70
C LYS A 114 6.17 1.06 11.03
N MET A 115 6.73 -0.14 11.19
CA MET A 115 6.17 -1.39 10.67
C MET A 115 5.34 -2.10 11.75
N MET A 116 4.14 -2.51 11.37
CA MET A 116 3.17 -3.19 12.24
C MET A 116 2.81 -4.55 11.66
N GLU A 117 3.16 -5.61 12.38
CA GLU A 117 2.79 -6.97 11.97
C GLU A 117 1.29 -7.21 12.17
N VAL A 118 0.67 -7.80 11.16
CA VAL A 118 -0.71 -8.28 11.20
C VAL A 118 -0.78 -9.73 10.74
N LYS A 119 -1.88 -10.40 11.08
CA LYS A 119 -2.18 -11.78 10.66
C LYS A 119 -3.51 -11.82 9.94
N PRO A 120 -3.75 -12.81 9.08
CA PRO A 120 -5.09 -13.07 8.55
C PRO A 120 -6.11 -13.22 9.70
N GLY A 121 -7.22 -12.48 9.62
CA GLY A 121 -8.23 -12.34 10.66
C GLY A 121 -8.08 -11.08 11.53
N ASP A 122 -6.93 -10.41 11.50
CA ASP A 122 -6.76 -9.15 12.23
C ASP A 122 -7.52 -8.01 11.54
N THR A 123 -7.98 -7.07 12.37
CA THR A 123 -8.59 -5.82 11.91
C THR A 123 -7.88 -4.64 12.54
N ILE A 124 -7.36 -3.75 11.71
CA ILE A 124 -6.79 -2.47 12.15
C ILE A 124 -7.81 -1.35 12.03
N LYS A 125 -7.75 -0.37 12.91
CA LYS A 125 -8.64 0.82 12.89
C LYS A 125 -7.79 2.08 12.89
N ALA A 126 -8.12 3.01 11.99
CA ALA A 126 -7.54 4.34 12.00
C ALA A 126 -8.53 5.36 11.40
N GLY A 127 -8.76 6.44 12.14
CA GLY A 127 -9.81 7.39 11.80
C GLY A 127 -11.20 6.76 11.80
N CYS A 128 -11.98 7.03 10.77
CA CYS A 128 -13.34 6.51 10.61
C CYS A 128 -13.39 5.19 9.82
N MET A 129 -12.25 4.62 9.44
CA MET A 129 -12.15 3.40 8.65
C MET A 129 -11.48 2.27 9.43
N SER A 130 -11.75 1.04 9.02
CA SER A 130 -11.00 -0.14 9.48
C SER A 130 -10.70 -1.07 8.31
N VAL A 131 -9.61 -1.82 8.42
CA VAL A 131 -9.15 -2.77 7.41
C VAL A 131 -9.00 -4.14 8.04
N GLU A 132 -9.74 -5.12 7.53
CA GLU A 132 -9.64 -6.53 7.88
C GLU A 132 -8.75 -7.25 6.88
N PHE A 133 -7.83 -8.09 7.38
CA PHE A 133 -6.93 -8.91 6.57
C PHE A 133 -7.51 -10.31 6.42
N ILE A 134 -7.80 -10.71 5.21
CA ILE A 134 -8.46 -11.98 4.87
C ILE A 134 -7.45 -12.88 4.17
N ARG A 135 -7.26 -14.12 4.67
CA ARG A 135 -6.35 -15.08 4.04
C ARG A 135 -6.83 -15.43 2.63
N VAL A 136 -5.90 -15.39 1.67
CA VAL A 136 -6.12 -15.85 0.31
C VAL A 136 -4.99 -16.78 -0.14
N ASN A 137 -5.23 -17.55 -1.19
CA ASN A 137 -4.22 -18.36 -1.84
C ASN A 137 -3.55 -17.57 -2.96
N HIS A 138 -2.22 -17.61 -2.96
CA HIS A 138 -1.41 -16.95 -3.98
C HIS A 138 -0.09 -17.71 -4.16
N SER A 139 0.72 -17.32 -5.15
CA SER A 139 2.04 -17.92 -5.43
C SER A 139 3.12 -17.54 -4.39
N ILE A 140 2.79 -16.64 -3.46
CA ILE A 140 3.63 -16.26 -2.31
C ILE A 140 2.86 -16.56 -1.01
N PRO A 141 3.52 -17.09 0.05
CA PRO A 141 2.89 -17.29 1.34
C PRO A 141 2.41 -15.98 1.98
N ASP A 142 1.45 -16.11 2.90
CA ASP A 142 0.91 -15.01 3.73
C ASP A 142 0.21 -13.90 2.95
N ALA A 143 -0.25 -14.17 1.72
CA ALA A 143 -1.06 -13.23 0.96
C ALA A 143 -2.43 -13.00 1.63
N CYS A 144 -2.88 -11.74 1.59
CA CYS A 144 -4.17 -11.31 2.13
C CYS A 144 -4.96 -10.51 1.11
N ALA A 145 -6.26 -10.76 1.03
CA ALA A 145 -7.22 -9.77 0.59
C ALA A 145 -7.53 -8.80 1.75
N LEU A 146 -8.07 -7.66 1.44
CA LEU A 146 -8.41 -6.61 2.40
C LEU A 146 -9.88 -6.25 2.29
N ALA A 147 -10.61 -6.23 3.42
CA ALA A 147 -11.92 -5.62 3.49
C ALA A 147 -11.82 -4.27 4.22
N ILE A 148 -12.04 -3.19 3.50
CA ILE A 148 -11.95 -1.82 4.02
C ILE A 148 -13.36 -1.35 4.36
N HIS A 149 -13.65 -1.27 5.65
CA HIS A 149 -14.92 -0.81 6.18
C HIS A 149 -14.90 0.71 6.31
N THR A 150 -15.86 1.36 5.69
CA THR A 150 -16.06 2.82 5.72
C THR A 150 -17.49 3.16 6.13
N PRO A 151 -17.79 4.39 6.56
CA PRO A 151 -19.17 4.81 6.81
C PRO A 151 -20.08 4.76 5.56
N ALA A 152 -19.52 4.69 4.37
CA ALA A 152 -20.26 4.59 3.11
C ALA A 152 -20.48 3.14 2.62
N GLY A 153 -19.81 2.17 3.23
CA GLY A 153 -19.87 0.75 2.85
C GLY A 153 -18.51 0.06 2.93
N VAL A 154 -18.46 -1.16 2.43
CA VAL A 154 -17.25 -2.00 2.45
C VAL A 154 -16.67 -2.12 1.04
N ILE A 155 -15.35 -1.95 0.94
CA ILE A 155 -14.57 -2.20 -0.27
C ILE A 155 -13.79 -3.48 -0.04
N VAL A 156 -13.78 -4.38 -1.00
CA VAL A 156 -12.94 -5.58 -0.97
C VAL A 156 -11.87 -5.45 -2.05
N GLN A 157 -10.62 -5.50 -1.61
CA GLN A 157 -9.43 -5.60 -2.46
C GLN A 157 -8.93 -7.04 -2.38
N THR A 158 -8.91 -7.74 -3.48
CA THR A 158 -8.58 -9.18 -3.50
C THR A 158 -7.07 -9.48 -3.44
N GLY A 159 -6.26 -8.48 -3.68
CA GLY A 159 -4.80 -8.62 -3.74
C GLY A 159 -4.27 -8.71 -5.15
#